data_1c5e0f12cd14b0bc0b9b12891fb260e5
#
_entry.id   1c5e0f12cd14b0bc0b9b12891fb260e5
#
_cell.length_a   1.000
_cell.length_b   1.000
_cell.length_c   1.000
_cell.angle_alpha   90.00
_cell.angle_beta   90.00
_cell.angle_gamma   90.00
#
_symmetry.space_group_name_H-M   'P 1'
#
loop_
_entity.id
_entity.type
_entity.pdbx_description
1 polymer ?
#
loop_
_entity_poly.entity_id
_entity_poly.type
_entity_poly.pdbx_seq_one_letter_code
_entity_poly.pdbx_strand_id
1 'polypeptide(L)'
;MWKNTLFTEDNLHVMQGLDDKIIDLIYLDPPFNSKRLYDAPVGSRAAGASFNDMWTWDDVDEAYLEDMISNYPSLVQFIQSVGDIYNQNMKAYITYMSQRIIQMKRILKDDGLIYLHCDSTASHYLKIIMDKIFGKSNFINEIYWKRVAVSGKGSQFKPKNLVQIQIVF
;
A
#
# COMPACT_ATOMS: atom_id res chain seq x y z
N MET A 1 17.67 -19.91 -7.43
CA MET A 1 17.89 -18.50 -7.05
C MET A 1 17.35 -17.64 -8.19
N TRP A 2 16.31 -16.86 -7.92
CA TRP A 2 15.65 -15.98 -8.88
C TRP A 2 16.59 -14.82 -9.20
N LYS A 3 16.89 -14.58 -10.48
CA LYS A 3 17.72 -13.44 -10.89
C LYS A 3 16.86 -12.56 -11.81
N ASN A 4 16.67 -11.29 -11.42
CA ASN A 4 16.02 -10.26 -12.25
C ASN A 4 14.69 -10.70 -12.86
N THR A 5 13.79 -11.18 -12.03
CA THR A 5 12.49 -11.69 -12.44
C THR A 5 11.43 -10.59 -12.36
N LEU A 6 10.65 -10.42 -13.42
CA LEU A 6 9.48 -9.56 -13.46
C LEU A 6 8.22 -10.43 -13.42
N PHE A 7 7.33 -10.15 -12.48
CA PHE A 7 6.01 -10.76 -12.40
C PHE A 7 4.96 -9.77 -12.91
N THR A 8 3.99 -10.23 -13.68
CA THR A 8 2.93 -9.42 -14.30
C THR A 8 1.52 -9.77 -13.79
N GLU A 9 1.45 -10.53 -12.71
CA GLU A 9 0.22 -10.97 -12.05
C GLU A 9 -0.04 -10.19 -10.76
N ASP A 10 -1.19 -10.44 -10.12
CA ASP A 10 -1.44 -9.91 -8.77
C ASP A 10 -0.36 -10.37 -7.81
N ASN A 11 0.27 -9.41 -7.16
CA ASN A 11 1.39 -9.68 -6.26
C ASN A 11 1.02 -10.51 -5.02
N LEU A 12 -0.26 -10.55 -4.61
CA LEU A 12 -0.73 -11.42 -3.53
C LEU A 12 -0.50 -12.88 -3.90
N HIS A 13 -0.95 -13.29 -5.09
CA HIS A 13 -0.79 -14.65 -5.59
C HIS A 13 0.68 -15.01 -5.83
N VAL A 14 1.45 -14.06 -6.39
CA VAL A 14 2.90 -14.26 -6.58
C VAL A 14 3.59 -14.51 -5.23
N MET A 15 3.31 -13.70 -4.22
CA MET A 15 3.92 -13.83 -2.90
C MET A 15 3.54 -15.15 -2.21
N GLN A 16 2.30 -15.63 -2.38
CA GLN A 16 1.88 -16.92 -1.85
C GLN A 16 2.73 -18.10 -2.37
N GLY A 17 3.24 -18.00 -3.59
CA GLY A 17 4.14 -19.00 -4.20
C GLY A 17 5.61 -18.87 -3.80
N LEU A 18 5.99 -17.86 -3.01
CA LEU A 18 7.37 -17.66 -2.55
C LEU A 18 7.60 -18.30 -1.18
N ASP A 19 8.82 -18.77 -0.95
CA ASP A 19 9.24 -19.30 0.34
C ASP A 19 9.30 -18.19 1.40
N ASP A 20 9.20 -18.59 2.68
CA ASP A 20 9.33 -17.68 3.80
C ASP A 20 10.76 -17.13 3.92
N LYS A 21 10.89 -15.89 4.37
CA LYS A 21 12.15 -15.27 4.77
C LYS A 21 13.26 -15.32 3.71
N ILE A 22 12.91 -15.05 2.46
CA ILE A 22 13.87 -15.02 1.33
C ILE A 22 14.22 -13.62 0.83
N ILE A 23 13.46 -12.60 1.21
CA ILE A 23 13.61 -11.23 0.72
C ILE A 23 14.35 -10.38 1.76
N ASP A 24 15.39 -9.67 1.32
CA ASP A 24 16.17 -8.76 2.17
C ASP A 24 15.54 -7.37 2.27
N LEU A 25 14.93 -6.90 1.18
CA LEU A 25 14.35 -5.56 1.09
C LEU A 25 13.06 -5.58 0.28
N ILE A 26 12.03 -4.95 0.81
CA ILE A 26 10.79 -4.66 0.09
C ILE A 26 10.63 -3.14 -0.02
N TYR A 27 10.45 -2.64 -1.24
CA TYR A 27 10.07 -1.25 -1.48
C TYR A 27 8.71 -1.21 -2.18
N LEU A 28 7.76 -0.54 -1.55
CA LEU A 28 6.39 -0.45 -2.01
C LEU A 28 6.07 0.96 -2.47
N ASP A 29 5.52 1.06 -3.67
CA ASP A 29 4.88 2.25 -4.21
C ASP A 29 3.48 1.87 -4.72
N PRO A 30 2.55 1.57 -3.80
CA PRO A 30 1.22 1.11 -4.15
C PRO A 30 0.36 2.28 -4.64
N PRO A 31 -0.78 2.00 -5.26
CA PRO A 31 -1.82 2.99 -5.47
C PRO A 31 -2.21 3.66 -4.14
N PHE A 32 -2.50 4.98 -4.17
CA PHE A 32 -2.72 5.78 -2.94
C PHE A 32 -4.19 5.98 -2.56
N ASN A 33 -5.12 5.34 -3.28
CA ASN A 33 -6.56 5.57 -3.14
C ASN A 33 -6.95 7.02 -3.41
N SER A 34 -6.34 7.62 -4.43
CA SER A 34 -6.55 9.02 -4.81
C SER A 34 -7.89 9.29 -5.49
N LYS A 35 -8.66 8.23 -5.78
CA LYS A 35 -9.95 8.24 -6.50
C LYS A 35 -9.83 8.81 -7.92
N ARG A 36 -8.73 8.52 -8.59
CA ARG A 36 -8.46 8.99 -9.96
C ARG A 36 -8.20 7.83 -10.90
N LEU A 37 -8.59 8.02 -12.14
CA LEU A 37 -8.12 7.24 -13.26
C LEU A 37 -6.85 7.91 -13.80
N TYR A 38 -5.79 7.16 -13.93
CA TYR A 38 -4.54 7.62 -14.52
C TYR A 38 -4.36 6.97 -15.89
N ASP A 39 -4.34 7.79 -16.93
CA ASP A 39 -4.08 7.33 -18.29
C ASP A 39 -2.61 7.58 -18.64
N ALA A 40 -2.03 6.64 -19.37
CA ALA A 40 -0.68 6.86 -19.91
C ALA A 40 -0.69 7.99 -20.92
N PRO A 41 0.35 8.87 -20.91
CA PRO A 41 0.41 10.00 -21.85
C PRO A 41 0.31 9.55 -23.31
N VAL A 42 -0.45 10.29 -24.09
CA VAL A 42 -0.58 10.06 -25.55
C VAL A 42 0.82 10.18 -26.18
N GLY A 43 1.20 9.18 -26.97
CA GLY A 43 2.52 9.13 -27.62
C GLY A 43 3.62 8.47 -26.76
N SER A 44 3.34 8.06 -25.51
CA SER A 44 4.26 7.23 -24.73
C SER A 44 4.23 5.78 -25.21
N ARG A 45 5.25 4.98 -24.84
CA ARG A 45 5.26 3.53 -25.12
C ARG A 45 4.13 2.77 -24.42
N ALA A 46 3.54 3.36 -23.39
CA ALA A 46 2.40 2.82 -22.63
C ALA A 46 1.07 3.43 -23.06
N ALA A 47 1.01 4.13 -24.18
CA ALA A 47 -0.22 4.76 -24.67
C ALA A 47 -1.38 3.75 -24.76
N GLY A 48 -2.52 4.09 -24.17
CA GLY A 48 -3.68 3.21 -24.05
C GLY A 48 -3.72 2.35 -22.77
N ALA A 49 -2.67 2.36 -21.95
CA ALA A 49 -2.74 1.79 -20.60
C ALA A 49 -3.41 2.79 -19.66
N SER A 50 -4.33 2.31 -18.84
CA SER A 50 -4.97 3.08 -17.78
C SER A 50 -4.82 2.36 -16.45
N PHE A 51 -4.75 3.14 -15.38
CA PHE A 51 -4.63 2.65 -14.02
C PHE A 51 -5.72 3.32 -13.17
N ASN A 52 -6.55 2.50 -12.55
CA ASN A 52 -7.62 2.96 -11.67
C ASN A 52 -7.13 2.97 -10.22
N ASP A 53 -7.16 4.15 -9.59
CA ASP A 53 -6.80 4.33 -8.18
C ASP A 53 -8.07 4.55 -7.32
N MET A 54 -9.08 3.74 -7.60
CA MET A 54 -10.32 3.63 -6.82
C MET A 54 -10.49 2.19 -6.36
N TRP A 55 -10.81 2.02 -5.09
CA TRP A 55 -10.89 0.71 -4.45
C TRP A 55 -12.33 0.40 -4.05
N THR A 56 -12.76 -0.79 -4.39
CA THR A 56 -14.07 -1.33 -4.03
C THR A 56 -13.89 -2.66 -3.28
N TRP A 57 -14.97 -3.21 -2.77
CA TRP A 57 -14.90 -4.50 -2.10
C TRP A 57 -14.55 -5.65 -3.05
N ASP A 58 -14.80 -5.48 -4.35
CA ASP A 58 -14.45 -6.47 -5.38
C ASP A 58 -12.93 -6.66 -5.55
N ASP A 59 -12.13 -5.70 -5.06
CA ASP A 59 -10.65 -5.77 -5.07
C ASP A 59 -10.08 -6.57 -3.88
N VAL A 60 -10.93 -7.00 -2.95
CA VAL A 60 -10.54 -7.74 -1.74
C VAL A 60 -10.62 -9.23 -2.01
N ASP A 61 -9.56 -9.95 -1.68
CA ASP A 61 -9.56 -11.42 -1.73
C ASP A 61 -10.35 -11.98 -0.52
N GLU A 62 -11.52 -12.56 -0.80
CA GLU A 62 -12.44 -13.05 0.24
C GLU A 62 -11.88 -14.26 1.00
N ALA A 63 -11.20 -15.17 0.32
CA ALA A 63 -10.61 -16.34 0.98
C ALA A 63 -9.50 -15.90 1.97
N TYR A 64 -8.71 -14.92 1.57
CA TYR A 64 -7.68 -14.35 2.43
C TYR A 64 -8.27 -13.51 3.57
N LEU A 65 -9.44 -12.94 3.39
CA LEU A 65 -10.15 -12.21 4.46
C LEU A 65 -10.55 -13.15 5.60
N GLU A 66 -10.98 -14.38 5.30
CA GLU A 66 -11.30 -15.39 6.32
C GLU A 66 -10.06 -15.76 7.17
N ASP A 67 -8.91 -15.89 6.52
CA ASP A 67 -7.64 -16.09 7.21
C ASP A 67 -7.29 -14.90 8.12
N MET A 68 -7.50 -13.68 7.65
CA MET A 68 -7.29 -12.47 8.46
C MET A 68 -8.22 -12.41 9.68
N ILE A 69 -9.48 -12.78 9.54
CA ILE A 69 -10.46 -12.82 10.64
C ILE A 69 -9.95 -13.78 11.74
N SER A 70 -9.43 -14.92 11.34
CA SER A 70 -8.95 -15.96 12.24
C SER A 70 -7.63 -15.56 12.93
N ASN A 71 -6.66 -15.05 12.18
CA ASN A 71 -5.29 -14.84 12.65
C ASN A 71 -4.99 -13.40 13.12
N TYR A 72 -5.79 -12.41 12.64
CA TYR A 72 -5.60 -10.99 12.93
C TYR A 72 -6.91 -10.30 13.37
N PRO A 73 -7.66 -10.82 14.35
CA PRO A 73 -9.01 -10.31 14.68
C PRO A 73 -9.00 -8.83 15.08
N SER A 74 -7.99 -8.36 15.80
CA SER A 74 -7.88 -6.93 16.18
C SER A 74 -7.57 -6.01 15.00
N LEU A 75 -6.86 -6.52 13.97
CA LEU A 75 -6.65 -5.79 12.72
C LEU A 75 -7.97 -5.65 11.95
N VAL A 76 -8.72 -6.73 11.85
CA VAL A 76 -10.05 -6.73 11.19
C VAL A 76 -11.01 -5.78 11.91
N GLN A 77 -11.01 -5.77 13.24
CA GLN A 77 -11.82 -4.82 14.02
C GLN A 77 -11.43 -3.36 13.74
N PHE A 78 -10.15 -3.06 13.66
CA PHE A 78 -9.64 -1.74 13.27
C PHE A 78 -10.13 -1.35 11.86
N ILE A 79 -10.00 -2.24 10.88
CA ILE A 79 -10.44 -2.04 9.50
C ILE A 79 -11.96 -1.75 9.45
N GLN A 80 -12.77 -2.48 10.21
CA GLN A 80 -14.20 -2.22 10.32
C GLN A 80 -14.47 -0.81 10.84
N SER A 81 -13.80 -0.41 11.92
CA SER A 81 -13.95 0.93 12.50
C SER A 81 -13.60 2.05 11.50
N VAL A 82 -12.59 1.84 10.65
CA VAL A 82 -12.27 2.80 9.59
C VAL A 82 -13.40 2.89 8.56
N GLY A 83 -14.02 1.77 8.20
CA GLY A 83 -15.19 1.74 7.31
C GLY A 83 -16.36 2.54 7.85
N ASP A 84 -16.63 2.42 9.15
CA ASP A 84 -17.73 3.09 9.83
C ASP A 84 -17.47 4.60 10.01
N ILE A 85 -16.23 4.98 10.33
CA ILE A 85 -15.86 6.38 10.61
C ILE A 85 -15.60 7.16 9.30
N TYR A 86 -15.03 6.52 8.30
CA TYR A 86 -14.55 7.21 7.10
C TYR A 86 -15.42 6.90 5.88
N ASN A 87 -15.25 5.73 5.27
CA ASN A 87 -16.07 5.22 4.16
C ASN A 87 -15.63 3.81 3.74
N GLN A 88 -16.48 3.15 2.94
CA GLN A 88 -16.25 1.78 2.48
C GLN A 88 -15.07 1.65 1.49
N ASN A 89 -14.77 2.68 0.70
CA ASN A 89 -13.61 2.64 -0.20
C ASN A 89 -12.29 2.60 0.57
N MET A 90 -12.17 3.38 1.66
CA MET A 90 -10.99 3.32 2.52
C MET A 90 -10.90 1.96 3.21
N LYS A 91 -12.01 1.42 3.70
CA LYS A 91 -12.06 0.06 4.25
C LYS A 91 -11.55 -0.97 3.25
N ALA A 92 -12.05 -0.96 2.01
CA ALA A 92 -11.61 -1.87 0.96
C ALA A 92 -10.11 -1.73 0.68
N TYR A 93 -9.63 -0.50 0.52
CA TYR A 93 -8.22 -0.21 0.28
C TYR A 93 -7.30 -0.72 1.39
N ILE A 94 -7.61 -0.43 2.66
CA ILE A 94 -6.75 -0.89 3.77
C ILE A 94 -6.86 -2.40 4.00
N THR A 95 -8.00 -3.03 3.65
CA THR A 95 -8.12 -4.49 3.64
C THR A 95 -7.19 -5.08 2.60
N TYR A 96 -7.28 -4.62 1.35
CA TYR A 96 -6.43 -5.00 0.25
C TYR A 96 -4.93 -4.86 0.58
N MET A 97 -4.54 -3.72 1.15
CA MET A 97 -3.16 -3.49 1.58
C MET A 97 -2.74 -4.42 2.72
N SER A 98 -3.62 -4.66 3.69
CA SER A 98 -3.32 -5.55 4.82
C SER A 98 -3.02 -6.98 4.37
N GLN A 99 -3.81 -7.52 3.44
CA GLN A 99 -3.59 -8.85 2.86
C GLN A 99 -2.17 -8.99 2.28
N ARG A 100 -1.73 -7.98 1.55
CA ARG A 100 -0.40 -7.96 0.93
C ARG A 100 0.72 -7.74 1.93
N ILE A 101 0.54 -6.84 2.89
CA ILE A 101 1.53 -6.55 3.94
C ILE A 101 1.75 -7.78 4.84
N ILE A 102 0.72 -8.58 5.10
CA ILE A 102 0.86 -9.85 5.84
C ILE A 102 1.76 -10.83 5.07
N GLN A 103 1.55 -10.99 3.75
CA GLN A 103 2.40 -11.83 2.92
C GLN A 103 3.83 -11.28 2.82
N MET A 104 3.99 -9.98 2.72
CA MET A 104 5.31 -9.33 2.74
C MET A 104 6.06 -9.61 4.03
N LYS A 105 5.38 -9.60 5.19
CA LYS A 105 5.98 -9.98 6.47
C LYS A 105 6.47 -11.43 6.45
N ARG A 106 5.73 -12.34 5.84
CA ARG A 106 6.09 -13.76 5.75
C ARG A 106 7.36 -13.99 4.92
N ILE A 107 7.44 -13.35 3.73
CA ILE A 107 8.57 -13.53 2.81
C ILE A 107 9.80 -12.69 3.17
N LEU A 108 9.65 -11.63 3.98
CA LEU A 108 10.73 -10.79 4.45
C LEU A 108 11.56 -11.52 5.50
N LYS A 109 12.89 -11.43 5.41
CA LYS A 109 13.81 -11.94 6.44
C LYS A 109 13.60 -11.23 7.78
N ASP A 110 14.06 -11.84 8.88
CA ASP A 110 13.93 -11.26 10.22
C ASP A 110 14.72 -9.95 10.38
N ASP A 111 15.82 -9.80 9.65
CA ASP A 111 16.65 -8.60 9.55
C ASP A 111 16.39 -7.76 8.27
N GLY A 112 15.36 -8.13 7.52
CA GLY A 112 14.96 -7.46 6.29
C GLY A 112 14.25 -6.14 6.56
N LEU A 113 14.29 -5.24 5.57
CA LEU A 113 13.68 -3.91 5.64
C LEU A 113 12.48 -3.79 4.70
N ILE A 114 11.46 -3.07 5.13
CA ILE A 114 10.33 -2.70 4.28
C ILE A 114 10.11 -1.19 4.28
N TYR A 115 9.98 -0.63 3.07
CA TYR A 115 9.65 0.77 2.82
C TYR A 115 8.27 0.82 2.17
N LEU A 116 7.34 1.53 2.78
CA LEU A 116 6.01 1.78 2.22
C LEU A 116 5.89 3.25 1.86
N HIS A 117 5.86 3.54 0.56
CA HIS A 117 5.57 4.87 0.04
C HIS A 117 4.05 5.10 0.02
N CYS A 118 3.60 6.22 0.55
CA CYS A 118 2.19 6.58 0.61
C CYS A 118 2.01 8.10 0.65
N ASP A 119 0.79 8.56 0.54
CA ASP A 119 0.44 9.96 0.77
C ASP A 119 -0.31 10.13 2.10
N SER A 120 -0.64 11.36 2.44
CA SER A 120 -1.35 11.70 3.67
C SER A 120 -2.80 11.16 3.74
N THR A 121 -3.34 10.64 2.64
CA THR A 121 -4.71 10.10 2.60
C THR A 121 -4.82 8.83 3.43
N ALA A 122 -3.82 7.95 3.32
CA ALA A 122 -3.85 6.62 3.94
C ALA A 122 -2.71 6.35 4.94
N SER A 123 -1.68 7.21 5.02
CA SER A 123 -0.47 6.94 5.81
C SER A 123 -0.75 6.58 7.26
N HIS A 124 -1.67 7.27 7.93
CA HIS A 124 -2.00 7.02 9.33
C HIS A 124 -2.61 5.63 9.56
N TYR A 125 -3.48 5.18 8.65
CA TYR A 125 -4.09 3.85 8.72
C TYR A 125 -3.06 2.77 8.41
N LEU A 126 -2.25 2.97 7.38
CA LEU A 126 -1.20 2.04 6.97
C LEU A 126 -0.14 1.89 8.07
N LYS A 127 0.22 2.99 8.76
CA LYS A 127 1.15 2.93 9.91
C LYS A 127 0.62 2.05 11.02
N ILE A 128 -0.68 2.16 11.39
CA ILE A 128 -1.30 1.31 12.41
C ILE A 128 -1.31 -0.16 11.98
N ILE A 129 -1.61 -0.44 10.70
CA ILE A 129 -1.59 -1.78 10.12
C ILE A 129 -0.17 -2.37 10.20
N MET A 130 0.83 -1.61 9.80
CA MET A 130 2.23 -2.05 9.85
C MET A 130 2.70 -2.27 11.30
N ASP A 131 2.32 -1.41 12.25
CA ASP A 131 2.58 -1.62 13.68
C ASP A 131 1.99 -2.94 14.20
N LYS A 132 0.79 -3.29 13.72
CA LYS A 132 0.15 -4.56 14.11
C LYS A 132 0.82 -5.77 13.50
N ILE A 133 1.28 -5.69 12.25
CA ILE A 133 1.84 -6.82 11.50
C ILE A 133 3.33 -7.02 11.82
N PHE A 134 4.11 -5.96 11.80
CA PHE A 134 5.56 -6.02 12.02
C PHE A 134 5.96 -5.88 13.50
N GLY A 135 5.07 -5.32 14.31
CA GLY A 135 5.37 -4.96 15.70
C GLY A 135 5.84 -3.49 15.81
N LYS A 136 5.22 -2.74 16.71
CA LYS A 136 5.52 -1.31 16.95
C LYS A 136 7.00 -1.05 17.27
N SER A 137 7.68 -1.99 17.96
CA SER A 137 9.10 -1.89 18.31
C SER A 137 10.04 -1.94 17.10
N ASN A 138 9.57 -2.48 15.96
CA ASN A 138 10.35 -2.59 14.74
C ASN A 138 10.17 -1.38 13.81
N PHE A 139 9.37 -0.39 14.21
CA PHE A 139 9.29 0.87 13.49
C PHE A 139 10.63 1.61 13.57
N ILE A 140 11.20 1.94 12.41
CA ILE A 140 12.50 2.59 12.30
C ILE A 140 12.31 4.10 12.14
N ASN A 141 11.58 4.52 11.10
CA ASN A 141 11.44 5.93 10.79
C ASN A 141 10.25 6.22 9.87
N GLU A 142 9.88 7.50 9.82
CA GLU A 142 8.94 8.06 8.85
C GLU A 142 9.65 9.20 8.11
N ILE A 143 9.78 9.07 6.78
CA ILE A 143 10.50 10.01 5.94
C ILE A 143 9.50 10.89 5.20
N TYR A 144 9.61 12.19 5.38
CA TYR A 144 8.78 13.18 4.73
C TYR A 144 9.52 13.82 3.57
N TRP A 145 9.03 13.58 2.36
CA TRP A 145 9.58 14.20 1.16
C TRP A 145 8.75 15.41 0.75
N LYS A 146 9.30 16.62 0.91
CA LYS A 146 8.64 17.85 0.48
C LYS A 146 8.71 18.00 -1.04
N ARG A 147 7.57 17.94 -1.71
CA ARG A 147 7.47 18.27 -3.13
C ARG A 147 7.69 19.77 -3.34
N VAL A 148 8.50 20.13 -4.34
CA VAL A 148 8.63 21.52 -4.77
C VAL A 148 7.28 21.96 -5.34
N ALA A 149 6.70 23.04 -4.80
CA ALA A 149 5.54 23.64 -5.41
C ALA A 149 5.95 24.16 -6.79
N VAL A 150 5.34 23.61 -7.85
CA VAL A 150 5.47 24.18 -9.19
C VAL A 150 4.81 25.58 -9.12
N SER A 151 5.60 26.62 -9.17
CA SER A 151 5.12 27.99 -9.24
C SER A 151 4.51 28.23 -10.64
N GLY A 152 3.30 27.74 -10.85
CA GLY A 152 2.47 28.04 -12.01
C GLY A 152 1.63 29.26 -11.75
N LYS A 153 1.63 30.21 -12.66
CA LYS A 153 0.76 31.40 -12.67
C LYS A 153 -0.71 30.97 -12.49
N GLY A 154 -1.28 31.29 -11.34
CA GLY A 154 -2.72 31.13 -11.13
C GLY A 154 -3.09 30.86 -9.67
N SER A 155 -3.80 31.79 -9.05
CA SER A 155 -4.33 31.75 -7.67
C SER A 155 -5.34 30.63 -7.39
N GLN A 156 -5.51 29.67 -8.28
CA GLN A 156 -6.45 28.55 -8.14
C GLN A 156 -5.81 27.24 -7.69
N PHE A 157 -4.49 27.17 -7.59
CA PHE A 157 -3.82 25.96 -7.11
C PHE A 157 -3.74 25.98 -5.57
N LYS A 158 -4.75 25.41 -4.93
CA LYS A 158 -4.58 24.98 -3.52
C LYS A 158 -3.58 23.83 -3.53
N PRO A 159 -2.42 23.95 -2.88
CA PRO A 159 -1.45 22.86 -2.81
C PRO A 159 -2.04 21.74 -1.96
N LYS A 160 -2.72 20.80 -2.61
CA LYS A 160 -3.07 19.51 -2.02
C LYS A 160 -1.88 18.58 -2.25
N ASN A 161 -1.39 17.96 -1.19
CA ASN A 161 -0.33 16.95 -1.20
C ASN A 161 1.08 17.49 -1.53
N LEU A 162 1.60 18.38 -0.67
CA LEU A 162 2.98 18.82 -0.72
C LEU A 162 3.99 17.82 -0.15
N VAL A 163 3.53 16.71 0.42
CA VAL A 163 4.36 15.76 1.14
C VAL A 163 4.07 14.35 0.65
N GLN A 164 5.12 13.62 0.32
CA GLN A 164 5.11 12.16 0.21
C GLN A 164 5.70 11.59 1.49
N ILE A 165 5.19 10.46 1.93
CA ILE A 165 5.53 9.82 3.19
C ILE A 165 6.08 8.44 2.88
N GLN A 166 7.20 8.06 3.52
CA GLN A 166 7.70 6.69 3.52
C GLN A 166 7.74 6.19 4.95
N ILE A 167 7.09 5.08 5.20
CA ILE A 167 7.07 4.39 6.50
C ILE A 167 8.06 3.24 6.41
N VAL A 168 8.97 3.15 7.37
CA VAL A 168 10.08 2.19 7.35
C VAL A 168 10.02 1.29 8.59
N PHE A 169 10.07 -0.01 8.34
CA PHE A 169 10.19 -1.08 9.34
C PHE A 169 11.31 -2.02 8.99
#